data_86c60d20c26b0dc18d826b330097b7f2
#
_entry.id   86c60d20c26b0dc18d826b330097b7f2
#
_cell.length_a   1.000
_cell.length_b   1.000
_cell.length_c   1.000
_cell.angle_alpha   90.00
_cell.angle_beta   90.00
_cell.angle_gamma   90.00
#
_symmetry.space_group_name_H-M   'P 1'
#
loop_
_entity.id
_entity.type
_entity.pdbx_description
1 polymer ?
#
loop_
_entity_poly.entity_id
_entity_poly.type
_entity_poly.pdbx_seq_one_letter_code
_entity_poly.pdbx_strand_id
1 'polypeptide(L)'
;MKNMAQKPNSIVHVEFHSNAPDKTKSFLKDVFGWKFEDVPEMNYSMFNPPSAPGGGLQRAENMPAGVLDYILSEDIENTLRKITSNGGAVVMPKQEIPGMGWFAVFQDPTGITLALYETSPQPRPARATPKKAAKRTARKAKKSSKRSR
;
A
#
# COMPACT_ATOMS: atom_id res chain seq x y z
N MET A 1 15.46 7.94 3.66
CA MET A 1 14.20 7.92 4.45
C MET A 1 13.84 6.47 4.74
N LYS A 2 13.77 6.11 5.98
CA LYS A 2 13.30 4.77 6.38
C LYS A 2 11.83 4.65 5.97
N ASN A 3 11.57 3.76 5.04
CA ASN A 3 10.22 3.34 4.68
C ASN A 3 9.68 2.58 5.91
N MET A 4 9.04 3.31 6.81
CA MET A 4 8.40 2.67 7.97
C MET A 4 7.22 1.88 7.40
N ALA A 5 7.33 0.55 7.42
CA ALA A 5 6.23 -0.32 7.04
C ALA A 5 4.96 0.12 7.79
N GLN A 6 3.90 0.40 7.04
CA GLN A 6 2.63 0.81 7.63
C GLN A 6 2.09 -0.34 8.49
N LYS A 7 1.66 0.00 9.69
CA LYS A 7 1.14 -1.01 10.64
C LYS A 7 -0.33 -1.30 10.35
N PRO A 8 -0.77 -2.56 10.48
CA PRO A 8 -2.18 -2.89 10.43
C PRO A 8 -3.01 -2.03 11.41
N ASN A 9 -4.23 -1.76 11.03
CA ASN A 9 -5.19 -0.93 11.77
C ASN A 9 -4.83 0.57 11.85
N SER A 10 -3.88 1.03 11.02
CA SER A 10 -3.57 2.46 10.85
C SER A 10 -4.33 3.04 9.66
N ILE A 11 -4.65 4.33 9.73
CA ILE A 11 -5.11 5.09 8.55
C ILE A 11 -3.92 5.26 7.62
N VAL A 12 -4.03 4.77 6.40
CA VAL A 12 -2.92 4.72 5.45
C VAL A 12 -3.16 5.50 4.17
N HIS A 13 -4.40 5.90 3.93
CA HIS A 13 -4.82 6.62 2.74
C HIS A 13 -6.05 7.46 3.05
N VAL A 14 -6.06 8.71 2.56
CA VAL A 14 -7.19 9.64 2.69
C VAL A 14 -7.72 9.93 1.29
N GLU A 15 -9.00 9.74 1.06
CA GLU A 15 -9.60 9.96 -0.25
C GLU A 15 -10.61 11.10 -0.21
N PHE A 16 -10.43 12.06 -1.08
CA PHE A 16 -11.37 13.16 -1.26
C PHE A 16 -12.29 12.89 -2.44
N HIS A 17 -13.58 12.94 -2.19
CA HIS A 17 -14.62 12.89 -3.21
C HIS A 17 -15.14 14.31 -3.42
N SER A 18 -14.86 14.88 -4.56
CA SER A 18 -15.21 16.28 -4.86
C SER A 18 -16.18 16.38 -6.03
N ASN A 19 -17.15 17.29 -5.92
CA ASN A 19 -18.03 17.65 -7.04
C ASN A 19 -17.28 18.41 -8.15
N ALA A 20 -16.13 19.00 -7.81
CA ALA A 20 -15.27 19.73 -8.74
C ALA A 20 -13.78 19.45 -8.44
N PRO A 21 -13.25 18.27 -8.81
CA PRO A 21 -11.89 17.86 -8.46
C PRO A 21 -10.82 18.86 -8.85
N ASP A 22 -10.90 19.46 -10.03
CA ASP A 22 -9.91 20.44 -10.49
C ASP A 22 -9.83 21.67 -9.58
N LYS A 23 -10.98 22.13 -9.06
CA LYS A 23 -11.03 23.24 -8.11
C LYS A 23 -10.43 22.86 -6.76
N THR A 24 -10.74 21.66 -6.28
CA THR A 24 -10.16 21.12 -5.03
C THR A 24 -8.65 20.99 -5.16
N LYS A 25 -8.17 20.44 -6.25
CA LYS A 25 -6.75 20.27 -6.57
C LYS A 25 -6.02 21.61 -6.59
N SER A 26 -6.53 22.59 -7.34
CA SER A 26 -5.93 23.92 -7.40
C SER A 26 -5.88 24.58 -6.03
N PHE A 27 -6.96 24.51 -5.27
CA PHE A 27 -7.02 25.08 -3.92
C PHE A 27 -5.96 24.48 -2.99
N LEU A 28 -5.86 23.15 -2.91
CA LEU A 28 -4.91 22.48 -2.04
C LEU A 28 -3.46 22.73 -2.46
N LYS A 29 -3.21 22.80 -3.76
CA LYS A 29 -1.91 23.16 -4.32
C LYS A 29 -1.51 24.59 -3.99
N ASP A 30 -2.40 25.54 -4.19
CA ASP A 30 -2.12 26.96 -4.04
C ASP A 30 -2.00 27.37 -2.57
N VAL A 31 -2.81 26.79 -1.69
CA VAL A 31 -2.82 27.13 -0.25
C VAL A 31 -1.74 26.37 0.53
N PHE A 32 -1.57 25.07 0.27
CA PHE A 32 -0.73 24.18 1.07
C PHE A 32 0.51 23.67 0.33
N GLY A 33 0.66 23.98 -0.94
CA GLY A 33 1.78 23.52 -1.74
C GLY A 33 1.80 22.00 -1.99
N TRP A 34 0.66 21.33 -1.86
CA TRP A 34 0.58 19.90 -2.06
C TRP A 34 0.88 19.53 -3.51
N LYS A 35 1.55 18.40 -3.69
CA LYS A 35 1.88 17.86 -5.00
C LYS A 35 0.83 16.85 -5.43
N PHE A 36 0.48 16.89 -6.71
CA PHE A 36 -0.49 15.99 -7.31
C PHE A 36 0.13 15.23 -8.47
N GLU A 37 -0.24 13.98 -8.60
CA GLU A 37 0.10 13.11 -9.70
C GLU A 37 -1.20 12.51 -10.26
N ASP A 38 -1.46 12.82 -11.52
CA ASP A 38 -2.68 12.34 -12.18
C ASP A 38 -2.51 10.90 -12.68
N VAL A 39 -3.55 10.10 -12.47
CA VAL A 39 -3.69 8.74 -12.99
C VAL A 39 -4.90 8.75 -13.94
N PRO A 40 -4.72 9.14 -15.21
CA PRO A 40 -5.83 9.40 -16.14
C PRO A 40 -6.72 8.17 -16.36
N GLU A 41 -6.15 6.98 -16.38
CA GLU A 41 -6.86 5.72 -16.61
C GLU A 41 -7.91 5.43 -15.52
N MET A 42 -7.74 6.03 -14.35
CA MET A 42 -8.64 5.87 -13.20
C MET A 42 -9.49 7.10 -12.92
N ASN A 43 -9.33 8.19 -13.69
CA ASN A 43 -9.91 9.50 -13.36
C ASN A 43 -9.60 9.93 -11.91
N TYR A 44 -8.37 9.73 -11.49
CA TYR A 44 -7.91 9.85 -10.12
C TYR A 44 -6.64 10.69 -10.06
N SER A 45 -6.48 11.47 -9.01
CA SER A 45 -5.24 12.21 -8.73
C SER A 45 -4.70 11.79 -7.38
N MET A 46 -3.48 11.29 -7.34
CA MET A 46 -2.75 11.06 -6.09
C MET A 46 -2.27 12.40 -5.53
N PHE A 47 -2.33 12.60 -4.23
CA PHE A 47 -1.74 13.75 -3.57
C PHE A 47 -0.74 13.35 -2.49
N ASN A 48 0.30 14.17 -2.37
CA ASN A 48 1.38 13.99 -1.42
C ASN A 48 1.52 15.24 -0.56
N PRO A 49 1.01 15.22 0.69
CA PRO A 49 1.27 16.26 1.67
C PRO A 49 2.70 16.14 2.21
N PRO A 50 3.19 17.12 2.99
CA PRO A 50 4.54 17.08 3.54
C PRO A 50 4.84 15.87 4.42
N SER A 51 3.81 15.25 5.01
CA SER A 51 3.92 14.02 5.78
C SER A 51 2.75 13.09 5.52
N ALA A 52 2.96 11.79 5.77
CA ALA A 52 1.90 10.78 5.64
C ALA A 52 0.73 11.00 6.62
N PRO A 53 -0.47 10.53 6.28
CA PRO A 53 -0.79 9.80 5.05
C PRO A 53 -0.97 10.71 3.84
N GLY A 54 -0.62 10.18 2.66
CA GLY A 54 -1.06 10.74 1.38
C GLY A 54 -2.44 10.22 1.02
N GLY A 55 -2.90 10.51 -0.19
CA GLY A 55 -4.21 10.07 -0.58
C GLY A 55 -4.54 10.30 -2.04
N GLY A 56 -5.81 10.33 -2.32
CA GLY A 56 -6.35 10.51 -3.64
C GLY A 56 -7.51 11.49 -3.69
N LEU A 57 -7.73 12.00 -4.86
CA LEU A 57 -8.81 12.90 -5.18
C LEU A 57 -9.54 12.40 -6.42
N GLN A 58 -10.84 12.25 -6.32
CA GLN A 58 -11.70 11.86 -7.43
C GLN A 58 -13.02 12.60 -7.40
N ARG A 59 -13.77 12.45 -8.49
CA ARG A 59 -15.13 13.00 -8.57
C ARG A 59 -16.08 12.20 -7.66
N ALA A 60 -16.97 12.92 -6.99
CA ALA A 60 -18.05 12.32 -6.22
C ALA A 60 -19.15 11.79 -7.17
N GLU A 61 -19.05 10.52 -7.53
CA GLU A 61 -20.05 9.85 -8.42
C GLU A 61 -20.81 8.76 -7.67
N ASN A 62 -20.08 7.78 -7.14
CA ASN A 62 -20.66 6.63 -6.42
C ASN A 62 -20.69 6.83 -4.89
N MET A 63 -20.01 7.84 -4.41
CA MET A 63 -19.96 8.24 -3.02
C MET A 63 -20.29 9.73 -2.93
N PRO A 64 -20.96 10.20 -1.87
CA PRO A 64 -21.22 11.62 -1.68
C PRO A 64 -19.90 12.40 -1.55
N ALA A 65 -19.93 13.69 -1.87
CA ALA A 65 -18.80 14.58 -1.64
C ALA A 65 -18.37 14.53 -0.16
N GLY A 66 -17.07 14.44 0.08
CA GLY A 66 -16.53 14.33 1.43
C GLY A 66 -15.19 13.62 1.47
N VAL A 67 -14.87 13.11 2.63
CA VAL A 67 -13.60 12.43 2.91
C VAL A 67 -13.89 10.98 3.29
N LEU A 68 -13.10 10.06 2.75
CA LEU A 68 -13.12 8.64 3.09
C LEU A 68 -11.72 8.22 3.52
N ASP A 69 -11.59 7.78 4.76
CA ASP A 69 -10.32 7.29 5.30
C ASP A 69 -10.21 5.78 5.16
N TYR A 70 -9.04 5.31 4.71
CA TYR A 70 -8.74 3.90 4.53
C TYR A 70 -7.87 3.39 5.67
N ILE A 71 -8.30 2.32 6.29
CA ILE A 71 -7.60 1.62 7.37
C ILE A 71 -6.94 0.38 6.77
N LEU A 72 -5.64 0.19 7.05
CA LEU A 72 -4.91 -0.99 6.59
C LEU A 72 -5.42 -2.25 7.30
N SER A 73 -5.81 -3.23 6.52
CA SER A 73 -6.24 -4.55 6.99
C SER A 73 -5.32 -5.62 6.42
N GLU A 74 -4.94 -6.59 7.24
CA GLU A 74 -4.20 -7.77 6.77
C GLU A 74 -5.13 -8.79 6.10
N ASP A 75 -6.43 -8.76 6.46
CA ASP A 75 -7.46 -9.65 5.96
C ASP A 75 -8.81 -8.92 6.04
N ILE A 76 -9.23 -8.38 4.90
CA ILE A 76 -10.49 -7.62 4.79
C ILE A 76 -11.69 -8.49 5.18
N GLU A 77 -11.76 -9.73 4.72
CA GLU A 77 -12.89 -10.62 5.00
C GLU A 77 -13.06 -10.85 6.51
N ASN A 78 -11.98 -11.12 7.20
CA ASN A 78 -11.99 -11.29 8.64
C ASN A 78 -12.36 -9.98 9.36
N THR A 79 -11.84 -8.86 8.88
CA THR A 79 -12.15 -7.54 9.47
C THR A 79 -13.62 -7.17 9.27
N LEU A 80 -14.20 -7.45 8.11
CA LEU A 80 -15.64 -7.23 7.85
C LEU A 80 -16.52 -8.07 8.79
N ARG A 81 -16.13 -9.31 9.07
CA ARG A 81 -16.84 -10.14 10.07
C ARG A 81 -16.81 -9.51 11.47
N LYS A 82 -15.67 -8.96 11.88
CA LYS A 82 -15.53 -8.25 13.16
C LYS A 82 -16.38 -6.97 13.19
N ILE A 83 -16.41 -6.23 12.09
CA ILE A 83 -17.24 -5.02 11.96
C ILE A 83 -18.72 -5.37 12.16
N THR A 84 -19.22 -6.37 11.46
CA THR A 84 -20.62 -6.81 11.58
C THR A 84 -20.92 -7.31 12.98
N SER A 85 -20.03 -8.09 13.60
CA SER A 85 -20.20 -8.59 14.96
C SER A 85 -20.22 -7.47 16.02
N ASN A 86 -19.67 -6.32 15.71
CA ASN A 86 -19.62 -5.16 16.59
C ASN A 86 -20.64 -4.06 16.21
N GLY A 87 -21.65 -4.42 15.43
CA GLY A 87 -22.78 -3.52 15.12
C GLY A 87 -22.56 -2.61 13.91
N GLY A 88 -21.45 -2.73 13.20
CA GLY A 88 -21.22 -2.03 11.95
C GLY A 88 -21.93 -2.71 10.78
N ALA A 89 -21.90 -2.08 9.63
CA ALA A 89 -22.51 -2.56 8.39
C ALA A 89 -21.53 -2.52 7.22
N VAL A 90 -21.58 -3.53 6.36
CA VAL A 90 -20.81 -3.54 5.10
C VAL A 90 -21.57 -2.72 4.06
N VAL A 91 -20.95 -1.67 3.55
CA VAL A 91 -21.51 -0.83 2.48
C VAL A 91 -21.08 -1.38 1.11
N MET A 92 -19.80 -1.75 0.99
CA MET A 92 -19.24 -2.37 -0.21
C MET A 92 -18.34 -3.52 0.22
N PRO A 93 -18.62 -4.75 -0.26
CA PRO A 93 -17.78 -5.90 0.05
C PRO A 93 -16.40 -5.77 -0.58
N LYS A 94 -15.50 -6.69 -0.24
CA LYS A 94 -14.14 -6.73 -0.78
C LYS A 94 -14.14 -6.66 -2.31
N GLN A 95 -13.45 -5.67 -2.85
CA GLN A 95 -13.23 -5.43 -4.28
C GLN A 95 -11.75 -5.39 -4.58
N GLU A 96 -11.36 -5.89 -5.74
CA GLU A 96 -9.98 -5.80 -6.21
C GLU A 96 -9.68 -4.40 -6.77
N ILE A 97 -8.51 -3.88 -6.43
CA ILE A 97 -7.89 -2.74 -7.11
C ILE A 97 -6.76 -3.34 -7.97
N PRO A 98 -6.94 -3.43 -9.31
CA PRO A 98 -5.98 -4.12 -10.16
C PRO A 98 -4.54 -3.64 -9.95
N GLY A 99 -3.63 -4.58 -9.67
CA GLY A 99 -2.21 -4.31 -9.45
C GLY A 99 -1.84 -3.68 -8.11
N MET A 100 -2.80 -3.38 -7.24
CA MET A 100 -2.56 -2.69 -5.97
C MET A 100 -2.98 -3.48 -4.74
N GLY A 101 -4.12 -4.14 -4.78
CA GLY A 101 -4.66 -4.89 -3.65
C GLY A 101 -6.18 -4.92 -3.67
N TRP A 102 -6.78 -4.79 -2.49
CA TRP A 102 -8.24 -4.82 -2.32
C TRP A 102 -8.71 -3.72 -1.39
N PHE A 103 -9.97 -3.38 -1.51
CA PHE A 103 -10.64 -2.47 -0.59
C PHE A 103 -12.04 -2.94 -0.26
N ALA A 104 -12.60 -2.42 0.81
CA ALA A 104 -13.99 -2.55 1.18
C ALA A 104 -14.45 -1.27 1.85
N VAL A 105 -15.75 -1.03 1.88
CA VAL A 105 -16.35 0.13 2.54
C VAL A 105 -17.35 -0.35 3.58
N PHE A 106 -17.31 0.25 4.75
CA PHE A 106 -18.18 -0.09 5.86
C PHE A 106 -18.67 1.16 6.60
N GLN A 107 -19.66 0.98 7.40
CA GLN A 107 -20.12 1.99 8.36
C GLN A 107 -19.97 1.47 9.79
N ASP A 108 -19.62 2.36 10.69
CA ASP A 108 -19.67 2.10 12.11
C ASP A 108 -21.14 2.07 12.61
N PRO A 109 -21.39 1.70 13.88
CA PRO A 109 -22.77 1.66 14.42
C PRO A 109 -23.50 3.00 14.42
N THR A 110 -22.79 4.12 14.20
CA THR A 110 -23.37 5.48 14.18
C THR A 110 -23.59 6.03 12.77
N GLY A 111 -23.11 5.32 11.75
CA GLY A 111 -23.23 5.71 10.34
C GLY A 111 -22.01 6.42 9.76
N ILE A 112 -20.87 6.45 10.47
CA ILE A 112 -19.62 6.96 9.91
C ILE A 112 -19.08 5.96 8.88
N THR A 113 -18.85 6.45 7.65
CA THR A 113 -18.33 5.63 6.56
C THR A 113 -16.81 5.67 6.55
N LEU A 114 -16.21 4.49 6.52
CA LEU A 114 -14.78 4.25 6.46
C LEU A 114 -14.48 3.16 5.43
N ALA A 115 -13.24 3.03 5.03
CA ALA A 115 -12.81 1.99 4.12
C ALA A 115 -11.70 1.13 4.72
N LEU A 116 -11.55 -0.06 4.19
CA LEU A 116 -10.44 -0.97 4.43
C LEU A 116 -9.57 -1.07 3.18
N TYR A 117 -8.29 -1.21 3.37
CA TYR A 117 -7.33 -1.49 2.31
C TYR A 117 -6.47 -2.69 2.69
N GLU A 118 -6.31 -3.61 1.76
CA GLU A 118 -5.44 -4.78 1.90
C GLU A 118 -4.46 -4.77 0.74
N THR A 119 -3.17 -4.81 1.05
CA THR A 119 -2.14 -4.80 0.02
C THR A 119 -2.08 -6.13 -0.70
N SER A 120 -1.86 -6.09 -2.01
CA SER A 120 -1.50 -7.28 -2.77
C SER A 120 -0.22 -7.90 -2.19
N PRO A 121 -0.14 -9.25 -2.06
CA PRO A 121 1.12 -9.87 -1.69
C PRO A 121 2.18 -9.46 -2.70
N GLN A 122 3.17 -8.69 -2.26
CA GLN A 122 4.35 -8.43 -3.09
C GLN A 122 5.03 -9.78 -3.37
N PRO A 123 5.42 -10.07 -4.63
CA PRO A 123 6.26 -11.21 -4.87
C PRO A 123 7.50 -11.05 -3.99
N ARG A 124 7.69 -11.97 -3.05
CA ARG A 124 8.92 -11.98 -2.25
C ARG A 124 10.09 -11.99 -3.24
N PRO A 125 11.05 -11.05 -3.13
CA PRO A 125 12.26 -11.17 -3.92
C PRO A 125 12.78 -12.57 -3.69
N ALA A 126 13.05 -13.30 -4.79
CA ALA A 126 13.55 -14.66 -4.73
C ALA A 126 14.73 -14.68 -3.75
N ARG A 127 14.60 -15.47 -2.69
CA ARG A 127 15.66 -15.63 -1.70
C ARG A 127 16.88 -16.08 -2.47
N ALA A 128 17.90 -15.21 -2.55
CA ALA A 128 19.14 -15.54 -3.20
C ALA A 128 19.65 -16.84 -2.56
N THR A 129 19.65 -17.91 -3.33
CA THR A 129 20.25 -19.18 -2.89
C THR A 129 21.71 -18.89 -2.61
N PRO A 130 22.25 -19.20 -1.42
CA PRO A 130 23.65 -19.01 -1.19
C PRO A 130 24.41 -19.87 -2.22
N LYS A 131 25.19 -19.23 -3.09
CA LYS A 131 26.12 -19.94 -3.96
C LYS A 131 27.01 -20.76 -3.05
N LYS A 132 26.91 -22.10 -3.14
CA LYS A 132 27.86 -23.02 -2.52
C LYS A 132 29.24 -22.54 -2.92
N ALA A 133 30.02 -22.06 -1.95
CA ALA A 133 31.44 -21.78 -2.17
C ALA A 133 32.10 -23.08 -2.66
N ALA A 134 32.59 -23.05 -3.90
CA ALA A 134 33.37 -24.16 -4.42
C ALA A 134 34.64 -24.25 -3.57
N LYS A 135 34.77 -25.37 -2.85
CA LYS A 135 35.96 -25.70 -2.08
C LYS A 135 37.10 -25.90 -3.10
N ARG A 136 37.96 -24.90 -3.23
CA ARG A 136 39.24 -25.04 -3.97
C ARG A 136 40.11 -25.94 -3.11
N THR A 137 40.18 -27.23 -3.48
CA THR A 137 41.20 -28.14 -2.97
C THR A 137 42.55 -27.68 -3.51
N ALA A 138 43.33 -27.07 -2.65
CA ALA A 138 44.75 -26.79 -2.93
C ALA A 138 45.48 -28.14 -2.99
N ARG A 139 45.84 -28.53 -4.21
CA ARG A 139 46.71 -29.67 -4.44
C ARG A 139 48.13 -29.24 -4.11
N LYS A 140 48.62 -29.68 -2.95
CA LYS A 140 49.98 -29.47 -2.50
C LYS A 140 50.94 -30.31 -3.41
N ALA A 141 51.66 -29.66 -4.27
CA ALA A 141 52.68 -30.30 -5.06
C ALA A 141 53.90 -30.63 -4.14
N LYS A 142 54.14 -31.91 -3.98
CA LYS A 142 55.29 -32.44 -3.25
C LYS A 142 56.51 -32.36 -4.17
N LYS A 143 57.42 -31.43 -3.88
CA LYS A 143 58.72 -31.30 -4.57
C LYS A 143 59.62 -32.36 -3.96
N SER A 144 59.90 -33.40 -4.72
CA SER A 144 60.89 -34.41 -4.38
C SER A 144 62.26 -33.87 -4.75
N SER A 145 63.15 -33.68 -3.78
CA SER A 145 64.54 -33.39 -4.04
C SER A 145 65.27 -34.74 -4.18
N LYS A 146 65.81 -34.99 -5.34
CA LYS A 146 66.80 -36.04 -5.57
C LYS A 146 68.15 -35.44 -5.57
N ARG A 147 68.88 -35.72 -4.49
CA ARG A 147 70.33 -35.50 -4.42
C ARG A 147 71.00 -36.60 -5.24
N SER A 148 71.98 -36.19 -6.06
CA SER A 148 72.96 -37.10 -6.65
C SER A 148 74.30 -36.40 -6.75
N ARG A 149 75.31 -37.09 -6.38
CA ARG A 149 76.70 -36.73 -6.27
C ARG A 149 77.23 -35.86 -7.39
#